data_5f914db83c13fdcd3388a47946819832
#
_entry.id   5f914db83c13fdcd3388a47946819832
#
_cell.length_a   1.000
_cell.length_b   1.000
_cell.length_c   1.000
_cell.angle_alpha   90.00
_cell.angle_beta   90.00
_cell.angle_gamma   90.00
#
_symmetry.space_group_name_H-M   'P 1'
#
loop_
_entity.id
_entity.type
_entity.pdbx_description
1 polymer ?
#
loop_
_entity_poly.entity_id
_entity_poly.type
_entity_poly.pdbx_seq_one_letter_code
_entity_poly.pdbx_strand_id
1 'polypeptide(L)'
;MKKALIAAINSKYVHTGIAARSIALYAQKKGANCRFLECAQNEETMKIAHKILDYECDIVGLSCYIWNIQKTLEVADIVKKANPGCAVVLGGPEAAYRATQMMEYPFVDAVLQGEGEQPFWQMITEEIVPKGIVCAQKRMDMDNLPFAYNDQDLQQSGRIFYYESSRGCLHHCAYCLSAAEDKITYKSLDLVFGELGRFMQNGCKLVKFIDRTFNSDTKRAEQILEYILQHNKNTEFHFEIAGDRLSERFLQLVGQFDKDLLRLEVGLQSANEKTLAAVGRKCDVSMLEANLTRVITQTDAVVHLDLIAGLPHEDSGSFARSFNRAFALHPHELQLGFLKVLHGSPLQKMADSFGCKYSAWPPYEVIATDSMNAQDLGVLKDIETVLEHYYNSGSFGCSLPIILNRFDTPYDTFYQIAVHHKQRGWLGTPHHKRNLFDMLNDFAAQRNLDDQDFYTALLHDYVLALRGAAMPRWTEGLGVRKYPVTALLHRKIVLDQCRQYAALDENQRHKHAAALQVGDVVWCISFLDKKIVQISDEI
;
A
#
# COMPACT_ATOMS: atom_id res chain seq x y z
N MET A 1 39.31 11.54 4.75
CA MET A 1 37.93 11.14 5.14
C MET A 1 37.44 10.20 4.06
N LYS A 2 36.89 9.03 4.41
CA LYS A 2 36.41 8.03 3.46
C LYS A 2 35.23 8.55 2.65
N LYS A 3 35.12 8.10 1.41
CA LYS A 3 33.99 8.35 0.51
C LYS A 3 32.99 7.21 0.66
N ALA A 4 31.78 7.52 1.03
CA ALA A 4 30.75 6.52 1.32
C ALA A 4 29.51 6.67 0.45
N LEU A 5 28.87 5.55 0.16
CA LEU A 5 27.60 5.48 -0.57
C LEU A 5 26.62 4.61 0.20
N ILE A 6 25.36 5.06 0.34
CA ILE A 6 24.26 4.20 0.76
C ILE A 6 23.39 3.89 -0.46
N ALA A 7 23.21 2.62 -0.78
CA ALA A 7 22.35 2.21 -1.89
C ALA A 7 21.08 1.51 -1.38
N ALA A 8 19.94 1.96 -1.91
CA ALA A 8 18.63 1.37 -1.70
C ALA A 8 18.11 0.77 -3.00
N ILE A 9 17.65 -0.49 -2.96
CA ILE A 9 16.94 -1.13 -4.06
C ILE A 9 15.46 -1.15 -3.68
N ASN A 10 14.71 -0.17 -4.18
CA ASN A 10 13.28 0.00 -3.90
C ASN A 10 12.45 -1.02 -4.70
N SER A 11 11.27 -1.39 -4.21
CA SER A 11 10.39 -2.35 -4.90
C SER A 11 9.97 -1.86 -6.29
N LYS A 12 9.69 -0.56 -6.44
CA LYS A 12 9.39 0.12 -7.70
C LYS A 12 10.02 1.51 -7.71
N TYR A 13 10.20 2.08 -8.91
CA TYR A 13 10.74 3.44 -9.09
C TYR A 13 9.95 4.53 -8.35
N VAL A 14 8.63 4.38 -8.22
CA VAL A 14 7.78 5.38 -7.55
C VAL A 14 8.09 5.56 -6.06
N HIS A 15 8.71 4.57 -5.41
CA HIS A 15 9.05 4.61 -3.98
C HIS A 15 10.36 5.35 -3.74
N THR A 16 10.44 6.07 -2.62
CA THR A 16 11.68 6.70 -2.13
C THR A 16 12.27 5.88 -0.97
N GLY A 17 13.59 5.72 -0.95
CA GLY A 17 14.31 4.95 0.08
C GLY A 17 14.64 5.80 1.30
N ILE A 18 13.65 6.11 2.15
CA ILE A 18 13.82 7.06 3.26
C ILE A 18 14.99 6.70 4.19
N ALA A 19 15.21 5.42 4.49
CA ALA A 19 16.32 5.00 5.36
C ALA A 19 17.69 5.33 4.76
N ALA A 20 17.90 5.04 3.46
CA ALA A 20 19.16 5.37 2.79
C ALA A 20 19.42 6.89 2.77
N ARG A 21 18.37 7.67 2.52
CA ARG A 21 18.43 9.14 2.54
C ARG A 21 18.74 9.66 3.95
N SER A 22 18.03 9.18 4.97
CA SER A 22 18.26 9.57 6.38
C SER A 22 19.70 9.33 6.80
N ILE A 23 20.23 8.13 6.56
CA ILE A 23 21.61 7.77 6.92
C ILE A 23 22.63 8.66 6.20
N ALA A 24 22.48 8.83 4.88
CA ALA A 24 23.42 9.64 4.11
C ALA A 24 23.39 11.13 4.51
N LEU A 25 22.19 11.70 4.66
CA LEU A 25 22.03 13.10 5.03
C LEU A 25 22.45 13.38 6.48
N TYR A 26 22.24 12.43 7.39
CA TYR A 26 22.77 12.51 8.75
C TYR A 26 24.31 12.57 8.75
N ALA A 27 24.95 11.67 7.98
CA ALA A 27 26.41 11.67 7.84
C ALA A 27 26.92 12.97 7.22
N GLN A 28 26.25 13.51 6.19
CA GLN A 28 26.57 14.81 5.58
C GLN A 28 26.44 15.96 6.59
N LYS A 29 25.35 16.00 7.37
CA LYS A 29 25.14 17.01 8.43
C LYS A 29 26.29 17.01 9.45
N LYS A 30 26.91 15.84 9.64
CA LYS A 30 28.09 15.65 10.52
C LYS A 30 29.43 15.88 9.77
N GLY A 31 29.42 16.35 8.55
CA GLY A 31 30.61 16.69 7.78
C GLY A 31 31.26 15.52 7.03
N ALA A 32 30.62 14.32 6.97
CA ALA A 32 31.17 13.19 6.25
C ALA A 32 30.86 13.25 4.74
N ASN A 33 31.77 12.70 3.92
CA ASN A 33 31.54 12.55 2.48
C ASN A 33 30.71 11.29 2.21
N CYS A 34 29.39 11.42 2.27
CA CYS A 34 28.44 10.35 2.06
C CYS A 34 27.38 10.76 1.04
N ARG A 35 26.97 9.85 0.17
CA ARG A 35 25.84 10.03 -0.74
C ARG A 35 24.87 8.85 -0.63
N PHE A 36 23.68 9.00 -1.20
CA PHE A 36 22.75 7.90 -1.40
C PHE A 36 22.48 7.66 -2.88
N LEU A 37 22.15 6.41 -3.21
CA LEU A 37 21.74 5.95 -4.53
C LEU A 37 20.43 5.16 -4.39
N GLU A 38 19.45 5.49 -5.22
CA GLU A 38 18.20 4.74 -5.32
C GLU A 38 18.12 4.01 -6.66
N CYS A 39 17.85 2.72 -6.59
CA CYS A 39 17.59 1.84 -7.72
C CYS A 39 16.24 1.15 -7.53
N ALA A 40 15.74 0.50 -8.57
CA ALA A 40 14.50 -0.26 -8.50
C ALA A 40 14.77 -1.77 -8.68
N GLN A 41 13.90 -2.60 -8.10
CA GLN A 41 14.00 -4.07 -8.13
C GLN A 41 13.96 -4.64 -9.56
N ASN A 42 13.35 -3.96 -10.51
CA ASN A 42 13.30 -4.36 -11.92
C ASN A 42 14.53 -3.93 -12.74
N GLU A 43 15.49 -3.20 -12.16
CA GLU A 43 16.77 -2.91 -12.82
C GLU A 43 17.66 -4.16 -12.83
N GLU A 44 18.50 -4.30 -13.85
CA GLU A 44 19.48 -5.38 -13.94
C GLU A 44 20.53 -5.27 -12.82
N THR A 45 20.85 -6.40 -12.17
CA THR A 45 21.81 -6.47 -11.05
C THR A 45 23.17 -5.87 -11.41
N MET A 46 23.69 -6.16 -12.61
CA MET A 46 24.97 -5.60 -13.11
C MET A 46 24.92 -4.08 -13.26
N LYS A 47 23.80 -3.51 -13.73
CA LYS A 47 23.66 -2.05 -13.86
C LYS A 47 23.65 -1.34 -12.50
N ILE A 48 23.00 -1.97 -11.50
CA ILE A 48 23.03 -1.45 -10.12
C ILE A 48 24.46 -1.46 -9.57
N ALA A 49 25.17 -2.60 -9.75
CA ALA A 49 26.55 -2.71 -9.30
C ALA A 49 27.48 -1.69 -9.98
N HIS A 50 27.34 -1.46 -11.29
CA HIS A 50 28.12 -0.44 -12.01
C HIS A 50 27.85 0.97 -11.47
N LYS A 51 26.59 1.35 -11.20
CA LYS A 51 26.28 2.65 -10.59
C LYS A 51 26.99 2.85 -9.25
N ILE A 52 27.15 1.79 -8.46
CA ILE A 52 27.87 1.81 -7.19
C ILE A 52 29.38 1.96 -7.43
N LEU A 53 29.93 1.18 -8.36
CA LEU A 53 31.36 1.19 -8.71
C LEU A 53 31.79 2.52 -9.32
N ASP A 54 30.97 3.14 -10.18
CA ASP A 54 31.22 4.45 -10.79
C ASP A 54 31.37 5.56 -9.73
N TYR A 55 30.81 5.35 -8.54
CA TYR A 55 30.97 6.29 -7.44
C TYR A 55 32.34 6.18 -6.77
N GLU A 56 33.09 5.10 -6.96
CA GLU A 56 34.44 4.87 -6.39
C GLU A 56 34.47 5.07 -4.88
N CYS A 57 33.57 4.45 -4.13
CA CYS A 57 33.48 4.61 -2.69
C CYS A 57 34.41 3.64 -1.93
N ASP A 58 34.89 4.10 -0.76
CA ASP A 58 35.63 3.28 0.20
C ASP A 58 34.68 2.38 1.01
N ILE A 59 33.41 2.82 1.19
CA ILE A 59 32.38 2.12 1.94
C ILE A 59 31.07 2.19 1.17
N VAL A 60 30.43 1.05 0.96
CA VAL A 60 29.05 0.95 0.49
C VAL A 60 28.14 0.36 1.54
N GLY A 61 27.09 1.08 1.94
CA GLY A 61 26.00 0.58 2.75
C GLY A 61 24.85 0.13 1.86
N LEU A 62 24.30 -1.06 2.10
CA LEU A 62 23.20 -1.62 1.33
C LEU A 62 22.01 -1.87 2.26
N SER A 63 20.83 -1.31 1.91
CA SER A 63 19.62 -1.48 2.70
C SER A 63 18.87 -2.76 2.33
N CYS A 64 18.71 -3.67 3.31
CA CYS A 64 18.19 -5.03 3.13
C CYS A 64 16.78 -5.17 3.70
N TYR A 65 15.84 -5.48 2.81
CA TYR A 65 14.45 -5.79 3.12
C TYR A 65 14.04 -7.11 2.48
N ILE A 66 12.90 -7.66 2.89
CA ILE A 66 12.41 -8.96 2.38
C ILE A 66 12.20 -8.97 0.86
N TRP A 67 11.94 -7.83 0.24
CA TRP A 67 11.74 -7.74 -1.22
C TRP A 67 13.03 -7.63 -2.03
N ASN A 68 14.15 -7.22 -1.42
CA ASN A 68 15.37 -6.94 -2.16
C ASN A 68 16.60 -7.75 -1.72
N ILE A 69 16.53 -8.52 -0.64
CA ILE A 69 17.71 -9.16 -0.03
C ILE A 69 18.50 -10.01 -1.03
N GLN A 70 17.85 -10.81 -1.87
CA GLN A 70 18.55 -11.65 -2.85
C GLN A 70 19.36 -10.80 -3.83
N LYS A 71 18.71 -9.82 -4.46
CA LYS A 71 19.37 -8.90 -5.39
C LYS A 71 20.45 -8.06 -4.71
N THR A 72 20.23 -7.66 -3.46
CA THR A 72 21.21 -6.91 -2.67
C THR A 72 22.48 -7.73 -2.42
N LEU A 73 22.36 -9.02 -2.12
CA LEU A 73 23.51 -9.92 -1.94
C LEU A 73 24.26 -10.15 -3.27
N GLU A 74 23.55 -10.31 -4.39
CA GLU A 74 24.17 -10.39 -5.72
C GLU A 74 24.97 -9.13 -6.06
N VAL A 75 24.39 -7.93 -5.81
CA VAL A 75 25.08 -6.65 -6.01
C VAL A 75 26.32 -6.54 -5.11
N ALA A 76 26.19 -6.92 -3.83
CA ALA A 76 27.29 -6.92 -2.87
C ALA A 76 28.48 -7.79 -3.33
N ASP A 77 28.20 -9.00 -3.80
CA ASP A 77 29.21 -9.92 -4.34
C ASP A 77 29.94 -9.31 -5.54
N ILE A 78 29.21 -8.74 -6.50
CA ILE A 78 29.78 -8.10 -7.68
C ILE A 78 30.68 -6.92 -7.30
N VAL A 79 30.16 -6.03 -6.42
CA VAL A 79 30.92 -4.85 -5.97
C VAL A 79 32.19 -5.27 -5.25
N LYS A 80 32.13 -6.25 -4.36
CA LYS A 80 33.30 -6.74 -3.62
C LYS A 80 34.35 -7.39 -4.51
N LYS A 81 33.92 -8.15 -5.51
CA LYS A 81 34.83 -8.77 -6.51
C LYS A 81 35.50 -7.72 -7.40
N ALA A 82 34.75 -6.72 -7.85
CA ALA A 82 35.26 -5.65 -8.71
C ALA A 82 36.14 -4.66 -7.96
N ASN A 83 35.84 -4.35 -6.70
CA ASN A 83 36.60 -3.48 -5.83
C ASN A 83 36.82 -4.12 -4.45
N PRO A 84 37.82 -5.01 -4.28
CA PRO A 84 38.10 -5.65 -2.99
C PRO A 84 38.40 -4.68 -1.84
N GLY A 85 38.86 -3.46 -2.16
CA GLY A 85 39.14 -2.42 -1.17
C GLY A 85 37.90 -1.73 -0.61
N CYS A 86 36.76 -1.81 -1.29
CA CYS A 86 35.50 -1.25 -0.81
C CYS A 86 34.95 -2.10 0.33
N ALA A 87 34.65 -1.49 1.45
CA ALA A 87 33.96 -2.15 2.54
C ALA A 87 32.46 -2.26 2.26
N VAL A 88 31.91 -3.47 2.26
CA VAL A 88 30.48 -3.74 2.06
C VAL A 88 29.80 -3.89 3.41
N VAL A 89 28.85 -3.01 3.68
CA VAL A 89 28.09 -2.95 4.94
C VAL A 89 26.61 -3.19 4.66
N LEU A 90 26.02 -4.21 5.28
CA LEU A 90 24.59 -4.48 5.19
C LEU A 90 23.85 -3.86 6.38
N GLY A 91 22.66 -3.32 6.13
CA GLY A 91 21.76 -2.82 7.18
C GLY A 91 20.30 -3.03 6.79
N GLY A 92 19.39 -2.66 7.70
CA GLY A 92 17.96 -2.89 7.52
C GLY A 92 17.50 -4.22 8.12
N PRO A 93 16.17 -4.42 8.24
CA PRO A 93 15.62 -5.50 9.08
C PRO A 93 16.05 -6.89 8.61
N GLU A 94 16.12 -7.12 7.31
CA GLU A 94 16.46 -8.45 6.78
C GLU A 94 17.91 -8.85 7.06
N ALA A 95 18.84 -7.91 7.02
CA ALA A 95 20.22 -8.18 7.38
C ALA A 95 20.42 -8.17 8.90
N ALA A 96 19.82 -7.23 9.61
CA ALA A 96 20.04 -7.04 11.06
C ALA A 96 19.60 -8.25 11.89
N TYR A 97 18.42 -8.82 11.61
CA TYR A 97 17.93 -9.98 12.34
C TYR A 97 18.56 -11.31 11.91
N ARG A 98 19.31 -11.32 10.82
CA ARG A 98 20.09 -12.47 10.32
C ARG A 98 21.59 -12.18 10.31
N ALA A 99 22.06 -11.27 11.16
CA ALA A 99 23.41 -10.74 11.08
C ALA A 99 24.50 -11.82 11.07
N THR A 100 24.40 -12.84 11.91
CA THR A 100 25.35 -13.96 11.93
C THR A 100 25.40 -14.67 10.56
N GLN A 101 24.23 -14.95 9.97
CA GLN A 101 24.16 -15.60 8.66
C GLN A 101 24.69 -14.68 7.54
N MET A 102 24.42 -13.38 7.62
CA MET A 102 24.94 -12.44 6.62
C MET A 102 26.46 -12.31 6.69
N MET A 103 27.06 -12.48 7.86
CA MET A 103 28.52 -12.48 8.01
C MET A 103 29.22 -13.77 7.47
N GLU A 104 28.46 -14.81 7.12
CA GLU A 104 29.03 -16.00 6.47
C GLU A 104 29.41 -15.72 4.99
N TYR A 105 28.84 -14.67 4.39
CA TYR A 105 29.19 -14.26 3.03
C TYR A 105 30.55 -13.56 2.99
N PRO A 106 31.54 -14.06 2.20
CA PRO A 106 32.89 -13.51 2.18
C PRO A 106 32.99 -12.08 1.63
N PHE A 107 31.94 -11.64 0.97
CA PHE A 107 31.84 -10.29 0.41
C PHE A 107 31.20 -9.27 1.36
N VAL A 108 30.77 -9.67 2.56
CA VAL A 108 30.19 -8.78 3.60
C VAL A 108 31.24 -8.48 4.65
N ASP A 109 31.57 -7.21 4.84
CA ASP A 109 32.53 -6.79 5.87
C ASP A 109 31.87 -6.52 7.21
N ALA A 110 30.66 -5.93 7.20
CA ALA A 110 29.93 -5.62 8.42
C ALA A 110 28.41 -5.68 8.23
N VAL A 111 27.70 -5.91 9.34
CA VAL A 111 26.25 -5.82 9.44
C VAL A 111 25.85 -4.86 10.55
N LEU A 112 25.04 -3.85 10.21
CA LEU A 112 24.50 -2.91 11.19
C LEU A 112 23.18 -3.45 11.77
N GLN A 113 23.10 -3.52 13.10
CA GLN A 113 21.89 -3.84 13.85
C GLN A 113 21.34 -2.59 14.56
N GLY A 114 20.04 -2.34 14.39
CA GLY A 114 19.35 -1.17 14.92
C GLY A 114 19.38 0.02 13.97
N GLU A 115 19.30 1.23 14.52
CA GLU A 115 19.27 2.49 13.75
C GLU A 115 20.63 2.78 13.12
N GLY A 116 20.64 2.97 11.80
CA GLY A 116 21.89 3.02 11.02
C GLY A 116 22.60 4.36 10.96
N GLU A 117 21.95 5.46 11.33
CA GLU A 117 22.43 6.82 11.08
C GLU A 117 23.77 7.09 11.80
N GLN A 118 23.83 6.88 13.10
CA GLN A 118 25.03 7.13 13.87
C GLN A 118 26.13 6.10 13.64
N PRO A 119 25.88 4.77 13.68
CA PRO A 119 26.92 3.77 13.43
C PRO A 119 27.55 3.90 12.04
N PHE A 120 26.76 4.18 11.00
CA PHE A 120 27.32 4.33 9.66
C PHE A 120 28.18 5.59 9.52
N TRP A 121 27.75 6.72 10.11
CA TRP A 121 28.58 7.92 10.18
C TRP A 121 29.91 7.66 10.91
N GLN A 122 29.91 6.93 12.02
CA GLN A 122 31.11 6.55 12.74
C GLN A 122 32.07 5.73 11.86
N MET A 123 31.55 4.75 11.11
CA MET A 123 32.35 3.94 10.18
C MET A 123 33.06 4.79 9.10
N ILE A 124 32.44 5.87 8.66
CA ILE A 124 33.06 6.78 7.68
C ILE A 124 34.21 7.57 8.30
N THR A 125 34.08 7.94 9.56
CA THR A 125 35.04 8.81 10.26
C THR A 125 36.19 8.05 10.92
N GLU A 126 36.03 6.76 11.22
CA GLU A 126 37.06 5.92 11.78
C GLU A 126 38.17 5.61 10.76
N GLU A 127 39.39 5.39 11.23
CA GLU A 127 40.53 5.06 10.36
C GLU A 127 40.33 3.69 9.70
N ILE A 128 39.85 2.71 10.45
CA ILE A 128 39.57 1.34 9.99
C ILE A 128 38.07 1.09 10.09
N VAL A 129 37.46 0.59 9.01
CA VAL A 129 36.05 0.16 9.06
C VAL A 129 35.93 -1.06 9.97
N PRO A 130 35.08 -1.01 11.01
CA PRO A 130 34.83 -2.17 11.86
C PRO A 130 34.30 -3.35 11.02
N LYS A 131 34.86 -4.55 11.26
CA LYS A 131 34.35 -5.80 10.66
C LYS A 131 33.42 -6.51 11.64
N GLY A 132 32.45 -7.24 11.09
CA GLY A 132 31.54 -8.03 11.91
C GLY A 132 30.20 -7.33 12.20
N ILE A 133 29.56 -7.72 13.30
CA ILE A 133 28.25 -7.19 13.67
C ILE A 133 28.43 -5.92 14.52
N VAL A 134 27.87 -4.81 14.06
CA VAL A 134 27.94 -3.50 14.72
C VAL A 134 26.54 -3.10 15.18
N CYS A 135 26.35 -3.02 16.50
CA CYS A 135 25.07 -2.67 17.10
C CYS A 135 24.97 -1.17 17.38
N ALA A 136 23.85 -0.56 17.05
CA ALA A 136 23.53 0.79 17.50
C ALA A 136 23.46 0.84 19.04
N GLN A 137 24.22 1.74 19.66
CA GLN A 137 24.30 1.80 21.13
C GLN A 137 23.10 2.51 21.76
N LYS A 138 22.48 3.44 21.07
CA LYS A 138 21.36 4.25 21.56
C LYS A 138 20.39 4.53 20.43
N ARG A 139 19.11 4.71 20.79
CA ARG A 139 18.12 5.27 19.87
C ARG A 139 18.49 6.70 19.50
N MET A 140 18.21 7.03 18.24
CA MET A 140 18.35 8.40 17.75
C MET A 140 17.31 9.31 18.39
N ASP A 141 17.76 10.50 18.75
CA ASP A 141 16.85 11.63 18.91
C ASP A 141 16.40 12.07 17.52
N MET A 142 15.10 11.92 17.25
CA MET A 142 14.51 12.18 15.93
C MET A 142 14.66 13.64 15.48
N ASP A 143 14.81 14.58 16.41
CA ASP A 143 15.06 16.00 16.10
C ASP A 143 16.46 16.24 15.49
N ASN A 144 17.38 15.30 15.67
CA ASN A 144 18.69 15.34 15.04
C ASN A 144 18.70 14.83 13.61
N LEU A 145 17.65 14.15 13.17
CA LEU A 145 17.54 13.63 11.81
C LEU A 145 17.23 14.77 10.84
N PRO A 146 17.99 14.89 9.73
CA PRO A 146 17.66 15.86 8.69
C PRO A 146 16.40 15.46 7.92
N PHE A 147 15.71 16.43 7.36
CA PHE A 147 14.65 16.17 6.41
C PHE A 147 15.18 15.42 5.19
N ALA A 148 14.52 14.34 4.80
CA ALA A 148 15.03 13.37 3.84
C ALA A 148 15.04 13.84 2.38
N TYR A 149 14.50 15.02 2.07
CA TYR A 149 14.29 15.50 0.71
C TYR A 149 14.78 16.94 0.53
N ASN A 150 15.40 17.20 -0.61
CA ASN A 150 15.66 18.56 -1.06
C ASN A 150 14.54 19.04 -2.00
N ASP A 151 14.57 20.30 -2.43
CA ASP A 151 13.50 20.86 -3.26
C ASP A 151 13.45 20.24 -4.66
N GLN A 152 14.57 19.75 -5.20
CA GLN A 152 14.60 19.02 -6.48
C GLN A 152 13.91 17.65 -6.35
N ASP A 153 14.11 16.96 -5.21
CA ASP A 153 13.40 15.72 -4.93
C ASP A 153 11.88 15.94 -4.90
N LEU A 154 11.43 16.99 -4.20
CA LEU A 154 10.00 17.29 -3.99
C LEU A 154 9.27 17.70 -5.29
N GLN A 155 10.00 18.18 -6.29
CA GLN A 155 9.46 18.54 -7.61
C GLN A 155 9.31 17.33 -8.55
N GLN A 156 9.83 16.14 -8.19
CA GLN A 156 9.69 14.94 -9.01
C GLN A 156 8.25 14.46 -9.05
N SER A 157 7.65 14.43 -10.24
CA SER A 157 6.31 13.88 -10.44
C SER A 157 6.30 12.35 -10.35
N GLY A 158 5.19 11.77 -9.87
CA GLY A 158 4.98 10.33 -9.83
C GLY A 158 5.79 9.60 -8.75
N ARG A 159 6.32 10.33 -7.76
CA ARG A 159 7.00 9.75 -6.60
C ARG A 159 6.07 9.70 -5.39
N ILE A 160 6.21 8.67 -4.58
CA ILE A 160 5.60 8.55 -3.24
C ILE A 160 6.67 9.00 -2.24
N PHE A 161 6.36 10.03 -1.47
CA PHE A 161 7.25 10.52 -0.43
C PHE A 161 6.89 9.84 0.89
N TYR A 162 7.87 9.21 1.52
CA TYR A 162 7.70 8.63 2.84
C TYR A 162 8.14 9.61 3.91
N TYR A 163 7.36 9.70 4.96
CA TYR A 163 7.65 10.59 6.08
C TYR A 163 7.60 9.84 7.40
N GLU A 164 8.55 10.11 8.29
CA GLU A 164 8.66 9.49 9.60
C GLU A 164 8.58 10.56 10.68
N SER A 165 7.45 10.62 11.41
CA SER A 165 7.28 11.53 12.54
C SER A 165 7.49 10.84 13.88
N SER A 166 7.47 9.49 13.89
CA SER A 166 7.72 8.67 15.08
C SER A 166 8.35 7.33 14.74
N ARG A 167 9.13 6.76 15.66
CA ARG A 167 9.71 5.40 15.61
C ARG A 167 9.21 4.56 16.78
N GLY A 168 8.81 3.32 16.50
CA GLY A 168 8.24 2.40 17.46
C GLY A 168 6.75 2.23 17.32
N CYS A 169 6.17 1.31 18.09
CA CYS A 169 4.74 1.01 18.08
C CYS A 169 4.27 0.72 19.50
N LEU A 170 3.02 1.09 19.81
CA LEU A 170 2.40 0.74 21.10
C LEU A 170 1.89 -0.71 21.15
N HIS A 171 1.79 -1.37 20.00
CA HIS A 171 1.35 -2.76 19.90
C HIS A 171 2.54 -3.72 19.83
N HIS A 172 2.41 -4.87 20.49
CA HIS A 172 3.41 -5.93 20.48
C HIS A 172 2.95 -7.16 19.70
N CYS A 173 2.40 -6.93 18.50
CA CYS A 173 1.89 -8.00 17.65
C CYS A 173 3.02 -8.98 17.28
N ALA A 174 2.82 -10.28 17.57
CA ALA A 174 3.86 -11.30 17.41
C ALA A 174 4.42 -11.43 15.98
N TYR A 175 3.64 -11.13 14.98
CA TYR A 175 4.05 -11.17 13.57
C TYR A 175 4.81 -9.93 13.09
N CYS A 176 4.86 -8.85 13.89
CA CYS A 176 5.42 -7.56 13.49
C CYS A 176 6.82 -7.34 14.05
N LEU A 177 7.72 -6.80 13.21
CA LEU A 177 9.08 -6.45 13.65
C LEU A 177 9.09 -5.30 14.66
N SER A 178 8.08 -4.42 14.63
CA SER A 178 7.95 -3.31 15.59
C SER A 178 7.64 -3.78 17.02
N ALA A 179 7.27 -5.06 17.21
CA ALA A 179 7.10 -5.64 18.54
C ALA A 179 8.42 -5.75 19.35
N ALA A 180 9.57 -5.65 18.67
CA ALA A 180 10.87 -5.63 19.31
C ALA A 180 11.23 -4.27 19.95
N GLU A 181 10.38 -3.26 19.76
CA GLU A 181 10.63 -1.89 20.21
C GLU A 181 9.77 -1.56 21.44
N ASP A 182 10.41 -1.28 22.58
CA ASP A 182 9.71 -1.05 23.86
C ASP A 182 9.16 0.38 24.04
N LYS A 183 9.62 1.33 23.23
CA LYS A 183 9.27 2.76 23.39
C LYS A 183 9.07 3.42 22.03
N ILE A 184 8.12 4.35 21.99
CA ILE A 184 7.94 5.24 20.85
C ILE A 184 8.78 6.51 21.08
N THR A 185 9.53 6.91 20.06
CA THR A 185 10.21 8.20 20.00
C THR A 185 9.51 9.08 18.97
N TYR A 186 9.38 10.36 19.28
CA TYR A 186 8.69 11.33 18.45
C TYR A 186 9.62 12.46 18.02
N LYS A 187 9.47 12.92 16.78
CA LYS A 187 10.03 14.19 16.34
C LYS A 187 9.21 15.33 16.94
N SER A 188 9.83 16.45 17.31
CA SER A 188 9.10 17.62 17.82
C SER A 188 8.09 18.14 16.80
N LEU A 189 6.97 18.67 17.29
CA LEU A 189 5.89 19.13 16.41
C LEU A 189 6.33 20.31 15.53
N ASP A 190 7.19 21.19 16.03
CA ASP A 190 7.69 22.34 15.26
C ASP A 190 8.47 21.85 14.01
N LEU A 191 9.31 20.81 14.16
CA LEU A 191 9.99 20.20 13.03
C LEU A 191 9.00 19.50 12.08
N VAL A 192 8.05 18.75 12.63
CA VAL A 192 7.02 18.08 11.82
C VAL A 192 6.25 19.08 10.99
N PHE A 193 5.79 20.18 11.57
CA PHE A 193 5.05 21.22 10.86
C PHE A 193 5.89 21.87 9.77
N GLY A 194 7.15 22.20 10.07
CA GLY A 194 8.07 22.75 9.07
C GLY A 194 8.31 21.81 7.88
N GLU A 195 8.52 20.51 8.15
CA GLU A 195 8.75 19.49 7.13
C GLU A 195 7.48 19.18 6.31
N LEU A 196 6.30 19.10 6.93
CA LEU A 196 5.02 18.96 6.23
C LEU A 196 4.72 20.18 5.36
N GLY A 197 5.02 21.37 5.86
CA GLY A 197 4.92 22.62 5.08
C GLY A 197 5.72 22.54 3.77
N ARG A 198 6.91 21.94 3.79
CA ARG A 198 7.72 21.77 2.56
C ARG A 198 7.06 20.84 1.54
N PHE A 199 6.46 19.71 1.96
CA PHE A 199 5.71 18.84 1.05
C PHE A 199 4.54 19.58 0.38
N MET A 200 3.73 20.28 1.19
CA MET A 200 2.54 21.00 0.70
C MET A 200 2.90 22.16 -0.22
N GLN A 201 3.92 22.96 0.12
CA GLN A 201 4.40 24.11 -0.68
C GLN A 201 4.95 23.66 -2.04
N ASN A 202 5.61 22.51 -2.12
CA ASN A 202 6.12 21.94 -3.37
C ASN A 202 5.05 21.16 -4.17
N GLY A 203 3.82 21.07 -3.67
CA GLY A 203 2.71 20.40 -4.37
C GLY A 203 2.89 18.89 -4.53
N CYS A 204 3.55 18.23 -3.57
CA CYS A 204 3.71 16.78 -3.56
C CYS A 204 2.34 16.11 -3.61
N LYS A 205 2.19 15.08 -4.48
CA LYS A 205 0.90 14.44 -4.68
C LYS A 205 0.52 13.52 -3.52
N LEU A 206 1.47 12.72 -3.03
CA LEU A 206 1.24 11.73 -1.97
C LEU A 206 2.40 11.73 -0.98
N VAL A 207 2.07 11.90 0.29
CA VAL A 207 2.97 11.71 1.44
C VAL A 207 2.44 10.57 2.29
N LYS A 208 3.17 9.46 2.32
CA LYS A 208 2.83 8.31 3.17
C LYS A 208 3.66 8.36 4.46
N PHE A 209 2.96 8.46 5.60
CA PHE A 209 3.61 8.28 6.89
C PHE A 209 3.98 6.82 7.09
N ILE A 210 5.18 6.60 7.62
CA ILE A 210 5.66 5.26 7.98
C ILE A 210 5.65 5.02 9.49
N ASP A 211 5.05 5.94 10.24
CA ASP A 211 4.73 5.78 11.65
C ASP A 211 3.86 4.53 11.82
N ARG A 212 4.29 3.58 12.64
CA ARG A 212 3.63 2.27 12.79
C ARG A 212 2.22 2.33 13.37
N THR A 213 1.90 3.40 14.05
CA THR A 213 0.56 3.75 14.52
C THR A 213 0.54 5.26 14.73
N PHE A 214 0.08 5.99 13.74
CA PHE A 214 0.10 7.46 13.73
C PHE A 214 -0.62 8.06 14.95
N ASN A 215 -1.77 7.50 15.34
CA ASN A 215 -2.56 7.94 16.49
C ASN A 215 -2.16 7.25 17.81
N SER A 216 -0.91 6.78 17.93
CA SER A 216 -0.36 6.24 19.18
C SER A 216 -0.40 7.28 20.32
N ASP A 217 -0.15 8.55 20.01
CA ASP A 217 -0.48 9.71 20.83
C ASP A 217 -1.61 10.49 20.13
N THR A 218 -2.81 10.39 20.69
CA THR A 218 -4.03 10.97 20.11
C THR A 218 -3.93 12.49 19.97
N LYS A 219 -3.44 13.20 21.01
CA LYS A 219 -3.34 14.66 20.96
C LYS A 219 -2.35 15.15 19.91
N ARG A 220 -1.22 14.45 19.79
CA ARG A 220 -0.24 14.74 18.75
C ARG A 220 -0.81 14.52 17.36
N ALA A 221 -1.52 13.42 17.13
CA ALA A 221 -2.16 13.12 15.86
C ALA A 221 -3.20 14.21 15.49
N GLU A 222 -4.02 14.62 16.44
CA GLU A 222 -4.97 15.72 16.26
C GLU A 222 -4.28 17.04 15.86
N GLN A 223 -3.18 17.41 16.49
CA GLN A 223 -2.42 18.62 16.17
C GLN A 223 -1.81 18.57 14.76
N ILE A 224 -1.34 17.38 14.33
CA ILE A 224 -0.80 17.20 12.98
C ILE A 224 -1.92 17.30 11.94
N LEU A 225 -3.08 16.66 12.17
CA LEU A 225 -4.24 16.77 11.27
C LEU A 225 -4.74 18.20 11.16
N GLU A 226 -4.81 18.92 12.27
CA GLU A 226 -5.23 20.32 12.30
C GLU A 226 -4.28 21.22 11.50
N TYR A 227 -2.97 21.01 11.65
CA TYR A 227 -1.96 21.72 10.85
C TYR A 227 -2.12 21.44 9.36
N ILE A 228 -2.32 20.16 8.98
CA ILE A 228 -2.53 19.78 7.58
C ILE A 228 -3.79 20.46 7.03
N LEU A 229 -4.92 20.40 7.74
CA LEU A 229 -6.17 21.04 7.33
C LEU A 229 -6.03 22.55 7.06
N GLN A 230 -5.23 23.23 7.87
CA GLN A 230 -5.04 24.69 7.72
C GLN A 230 -4.14 25.05 6.53
N HIS A 231 -3.23 24.17 6.09
CA HIS A 231 -2.18 24.52 5.14
C HIS A 231 -2.22 23.70 3.84
N ASN A 232 -2.93 22.57 3.82
CA ASN A 232 -3.00 21.67 2.67
C ASN A 232 -4.02 22.14 1.64
N LYS A 233 -3.70 21.89 0.36
CA LYS A 233 -4.61 22.12 -0.76
C LYS A 233 -4.79 20.91 -1.66
N ASN A 234 -3.70 20.18 -1.95
CA ASN A 234 -3.67 19.19 -3.03
C ASN A 234 -2.82 17.95 -2.72
N THR A 235 -2.26 17.83 -1.52
CA THR A 235 -1.41 16.70 -1.11
C THR A 235 -2.27 15.65 -0.42
N GLU A 236 -2.28 14.43 -0.91
CA GLU A 236 -2.86 13.28 -0.21
C GLU A 236 -1.91 12.86 0.92
N PHE A 237 -2.44 12.71 2.12
CA PHE A 237 -1.72 12.15 3.26
C PHE A 237 -2.26 10.76 3.60
N HIS A 238 -1.35 9.80 3.76
CA HIS A 238 -1.67 8.42 4.09
C HIS A 238 -1.10 8.06 5.46
N PHE A 239 -1.95 7.57 6.38
CA PHE A 239 -1.59 7.21 7.74
C PHE A 239 -1.99 5.78 8.07
N GLU A 240 -1.11 5.04 8.78
CA GLU A 240 -1.45 3.78 9.45
C GLU A 240 -1.98 4.10 10.85
N ILE A 241 -3.19 3.69 11.18
CA ILE A 241 -3.86 4.04 12.45
C ILE A 241 -4.41 2.83 13.21
N ALA A 242 -4.59 2.99 14.52
CA ALA A 242 -5.40 2.10 15.35
C ALA A 242 -6.87 2.57 15.32
N GLY A 243 -7.74 1.83 14.61
CA GLY A 243 -9.13 2.22 14.38
C GLY A 243 -10.02 2.20 15.63
N ASP A 244 -9.66 1.42 16.64
CA ASP A 244 -10.35 1.36 17.93
C ASP A 244 -10.00 2.52 18.88
N ARG A 245 -9.06 3.41 18.49
CA ARG A 245 -8.54 4.49 19.33
C ARG A 245 -8.77 5.88 18.73
N LEU A 246 -9.90 6.09 18.07
CA LEU A 246 -10.25 7.38 17.50
C LEU A 246 -11.05 8.21 18.51
N SER A 247 -10.57 9.42 18.84
CA SER A 247 -11.28 10.38 19.66
C SER A 247 -12.37 11.10 18.85
N GLU A 248 -13.34 11.71 19.53
CA GLU A 248 -14.34 12.55 18.86
C GLU A 248 -13.69 13.73 18.10
N ARG A 249 -12.62 14.32 18.66
CA ARG A 249 -11.88 15.39 17.98
C ARG A 249 -11.19 14.88 16.71
N PHE A 250 -10.57 13.71 16.77
CA PHE A 250 -9.95 13.09 15.60
C PHE A 250 -10.99 12.86 14.49
N LEU A 251 -12.16 12.30 14.81
CA LEU A 251 -13.24 12.07 13.85
C LEU A 251 -13.77 13.37 13.24
N GLN A 252 -13.92 14.43 14.05
CA GLN A 252 -14.31 15.76 13.57
C GLN A 252 -13.27 16.35 12.60
N LEU A 253 -11.99 16.18 12.88
CA LEU A 253 -10.91 16.64 11.98
C LEU A 253 -10.91 15.87 10.66
N VAL A 254 -11.03 14.54 10.71
CA VAL A 254 -11.12 13.70 9.51
C VAL A 254 -12.29 14.13 8.62
N GLY A 255 -13.44 14.48 9.20
CA GLY A 255 -14.62 14.96 8.46
C GLY A 255 -14.46 16.32 7.78
N GLN A 256 -13.35 17.03 8.00
CA GLN A 256 -13.08 18.32 7.37
C GLN A 256 -12.15 18.21 6.14
N PHE A 257 -11.57 17.04 5.91
CA PHE A 257 -10.74 16.83 4.72
C PHE A 257 -11.59 16.73 3.46
N ASP A 258 -11.16 17.40 2.42
CA ASP A 258 -11.73 17.23 1.09
C ASP A 258 -11.42 15.84 0.54
N LYS A 259 -12.23 15.40 -0.42
CA LYS A 259 -12.10 14.12 -1.10
C LYS A 259 -10.68 13.91 -1.66
N ASP A 260 -10.18 12.70 -1.52
CA ASP A 260 -8.87 12.24 -2.03
C ASP A 260 -7.65 12.92 -1.35
N LEU A 261 -7.83 13.63 -0.23
CA LEU A 261 -6.71 14.25 0.51
C LEU A 261 -6.28 13.46 1.76
N LEU A 262 -7.10 12.51 2.20
CA LEU A 262 -6.80 11.71 3.39
C LEU A 262 -7.05 10.22 3.14
N ARG A 263 -6.05 9.39 3.41
CA ARG A 263 -6.15 7.93 3.40
C ARG A 263 -5.77 7.38 4.77
N LEU A 264 -6.60 6.50 5.30
CA LEU A 264 -6.41 5.83 6.58
C LEU A 264 -6.29 4.31 6.34
N GLU A 265 -5.12 3.75 6.65
CA GLU A 265 -4.86 2.31 6.61
C GLU A 265 -5.07 1.75 8.02
N VAL A 266 -5.95 0.77 8.13
CA VAL A 266 -6.41 0.23 9.43
C VAL A 266 -6.28 -1.27 9.44
N GLY A 267 -5.43 -1.78 10.33
CA GLY A 267 -5.30 -3.22 10.49
C GLY A 267 -6.38 -3.77 11.43
N LEU A 268 -7.40 -4.44 10.91
CA LEU A 268 -8.27 -5.33 11.69
C LEU A 268 -7.55 -6.67 11.96
N GLN A 269 -6.94 -7.22 10.92
CA GLN A 269 -6.18 -8.46 10.84
C GLN A 269 -7.03 -9.72 10.97
N SER A 270 -7.91 -9.79 11.95
CA SER A 270 -8.90 -10.84 12.21
C SER A 270 -9.99 -10.27 13.11
N ALA A 271 -11.20 -10.81 13.02
CA ALA A 271 -12.29 -10.55 13.97
C ALA A 271 -12.42 -11.67 15.02
N ASN A 272 -11.52 -12.65 15.01
CA ASN A 272 -11.48 -13.74 15.98
C ASN A 272 -10.65 -13.36 17.19
N GLU A 273 -11.28 -13.17 18.33
CA GLU A 273 -10.64 -12.76 19.59
C GLU A 273 -9.52 -13.73 20.03
N LYS A 274 -9.72 -15.05 19.83
CA LYS A 274 -8.71 -16.06 20.17
C LYS A 274 -7.46 -15.90 19.31
N THR A 275 -7.64 -15.60 18.03
CA THR A 275 -6.55 -15.32 17.08
C THR A 275 -5.82 -14.05 17.47
N LEU A 276 -6.53 -12.96 17.74
CA LEU A 276 -5.93 -11.69 18.15
C LEU A 276 -5.14 -11.83 19.45
N ALA A 277 -5.70 -12.55 20.44
CA ALA A 277 -5.02 -12.83 21.70
C ALA A 277 -3.73 -13.65 21.50
N ALA A 278 -3.77 -14.68 20.64
CA ALA A 278 -2.61 -15.55 20.36
C ALA A 278 -1.42 -14.79 19.75
N VAL A 279 -1.70 -13.76 18.95
CA VAL A 279 -0.65 -12.91 18.35
C VAL A 279 -0.40 -11.62 19.14
N GLY A 280 -0.94 -11.51 20.36
CA GLY A 280 -0.71 -10.35 21.24
C GLY A 280 -1.28 -9.02 20.72
N ARG A 281 -2.22 -9.08 19.78
CA ARG A 281 -2.87 -7.88 19.24
C ARG A 281 -4.05 -7.47 20.13
N LYS A 282 -3.89 -6.35 20.82
CA LYS A 282 -4.96 -5.73 21.61
C LYS A 282 -5.75 -4.81 20.68
N CYS A 283 -6.98 -5.17 20.36
CA CYS A 283 -7.89 -4.39 19.54
C CYS A 283 -9.33 -4.62 20.01
N ASP A 284 -10.07 -3.57 20.29
CA ASP A 284 -11.52 -3.64 20.46
C ASP A 284 -12.18 -3.60 19.08
N VAL A 285 -12.52 -4.80 18.58
CA VAL A 285 -13.10 -4.96 17.24
C VAL A 285 -14.41 -4.21 17.10
N SER A 286 -15.27 -4.21 18.13
CA SER A 286 -16.57 -3.52 18.08
C SER A 286 -16.40 -2.01 18.03
N MET A 287 -15.46 -1.46 18.79
CA MET A 287 -15.14 -0.04 18.75
C MET A 287 -14.52 0.35 17.40
N LEU A 288 -13.62 -0.48 16.85
CA LEU A 288 -13.04 -0.28 15.52
C LEU A 288 -14.14 -0.22 14.46
N GLU A 289 -15.06 -1.18 14.45
CA GLU A 289 -16.19 -1.22 13.50
C GLU A 289 -17.08 0.03 13.62
N ALA A 290 -17.43 0.43 14.85
CA ALA A 290 -18.23 1.63 15.10
C ALA A 290 -17.53 2.90 14.59
N ASN A 291 -16.24 3.05 14.86
CA ASN A 291 -15.45 4.19 14.41
C ASN A 291 -15.32 4.22 12.89
N LEU A 292 -14.98 3.09 12.26
CA LEU A 292 -14.83 3.01 10.80
C LEU A 292 -16.16 3.23 10.08
N THR A 293 -17.27 2.73 10.61
CA THR A 293 -18.60 3.04 10.06
C THR A 293 -18.83 4.55 10.01
N ARG A 294 -18.48 5.29 11.07
CA ARG A 294 -18.58 6.75 11.10
C ARG A 294 -17.65 7.41 10.07
N VAL A 295 -16.39 7.00 10.00
CA VAL A 295 -15.44 7.53 9.01
C VAL A 295 -15.96 7.31 7.59
N ILE A 296 -16.34 6.08 7.24
CA ILE A 296 -16.76 5.72 5.87
C ILE A 296 -18.06 6.39 5.46
N THR A 297 -19.03 6.54 6.38
CA THR A 297 -20.35 7.07 6.05
C THR A 297 -20.47 8.59 6.20
N GLN A 298 -19.58 9.25 6.94
CA GLN A 298 -19.70 10.65 7.31
C GLN A 298 -18.55 11.53 6.82
N THR A 299 -17.53 10.96 6.17
CA THR A 299 -16.35 11.69 5.70
C THR A 299 -15.96 11.27 4.29
N ASP A 300 -15.10 12.06 3.64
CA ASP A 300 -14.51 11.77 2.34
C ASP A 300 -13.15 11.04 2.44
N ALA A 301 -12.73 10.63 3.64
CA ALA A 301 -11.48 9.91 3.83
C ALA A 301 -11.52 8.51 3.20
N VAL A 302 -10.46 8.15 2.48
CA VAL A 302 -10.30 6.81 1.92
C VAL A 302 -9.87 5.85 3.02
N VAL A 303 -10.64 4.81 3.26
CA VAL A 303 -10.33 3.77 4.25
C VAL A 303 -9.81 2.52 3.55
N HIS A 304 -8.62 2.09 3.96
CA HIS A 304 -7.97 0.84 3.59
C HIS A 304 -7.98 -0.07 4.82
N LEU A 305 -8.63 -1.22 4.73
CA LEU A 305 -8.79 -2.16 5.85
C LEU A 305 -8.05 -3.47 5.57
N ASP A 306 -7.26 -3.95 6.56
CA ASP A 306 -6.41 -5.12 6.38
C ASP A 306 -6.89 -6.33 7.15
N LEU A 307 -6.84 -7.50 6.48
CA LEU A 307 -6.93 -8.82 7.07
C LEU A 307 -5.66 -9.61 6.79
N ILE A 308 -5.32 -10.54 7.69
CA ILE A 308 -4.18 -11.46 7.53
C ILE A 308 -4.67 -12.90 7.56
N ALA A 309 -4.52 -13.61 6.43
CA ALA A 309 -4.78 -15.05 6.35
C ALA A 309 -3.63 -15.86 6.94
N GLY A 310 -3.94 -16.99 7.58
CA GLY A 310 -2.96 -17.89 8.17
C GLY A 310 -2.51 -17.53 9.58
N LEU A 311 -3.22 -16.64 10.26
CA LEU A 311 -2.98 -16.36 11.67
C LEU A 311 -3.28 -17.59 12.56
N PRO A 312 -2.59 -17.77 13.69
CA PRO A 312 -2.84 -18.85 14.64
C PRO A 312 -4.32 -18.91 15.11
N HIS A 313 -4.86 -20.12 15.24
CA HIS A 313 -6.23 -20.38 15.68
C HIS A 313 -7.34 -19.83 14.78
N GLU A 314 -7.02 -19.49 13.54
CA GLU A 314 -8.01 -19.05 12.54
C GLU A 314 -8.12 -20.09 11.43
N ASP A 315 -9.22 -20.85 11.43
CA ASP A 315 -9.59 -21.76 10.35
C ASP A 315 -10.33 -21.02 9.21
N SER A 316 -10.57 -21.71 8.10
CA SER A 316 -11.25 -21.13 6.93
C SER A 316 -12.63 -20.55 7.25
N GLY A 317 -13.39 -21.20 8.15
CA GLY A 317 -14.72 -20.72 8.56
C GLY A 317 -14.65 -19.47 9.45
N SER A 318 -13.66 -19.41 10.35
CA SER A 318 -13.38 -18.22 11.15
C SER A 318 -12.91 -17.06 10.28
N PHE A 319 -12.01 -17.34 9.33
CA PHE A 319 -11.54 -16.34 8.37
C PHE A 319 -12.69 -15.78 7.50
N ALA A 320 -13.58 -16.65 7.01
CA ALA A 320 -14.77 -16.23 6.26
C ALA A 320 -15.65 -15.27 7.08
N ARG A 321 -15.81 -15.51 8.39
CA ARG A 321 -16.53 -14.57 9.28
C ARG A 321 -15.80 -13.26 9.44
N SER A 322 -14.47 -13.27 9.61
CA SER A 322 -13.64 -12.06 9.67
C SER A 322 -13.74 -11.25 8.37
N PHE A 323 -13.68 -11.94 7.22
CA PHE A 323 -13.85 -11.32 5.90
C PHE A 323 -15.22 -10.64 5.76
N ASN A 324 -16.30 -11.35 6.08
CA ASN A 324 -17.66 -10.83 5.97
C ASN A 324 -17.89 -9.62 6.89
N ARG A 325 -17.34 -9.63 8.12
CA ARG A 325 -17.39 -8.47 9.03
C ARG A 325 -16.63 -7.27 8.47
N ALA A 326 -15.42 -7.48 7.96
CA ALA A 326 -14.62 -6.43 7.34
C ALA A 326 -15.31 -5.85 6.09
N PHE A 327 -15.85 -6.72 5.23
CA PHE A 327 -16.55 -6.31 4.01
C PHE A 327 -17.85 -5.53 4.30
N ALA A 328 -18.58 -5.88 5.36
CA ALA A 328 -19.80 -5.20 5.77
C ALA A 328 -19.60 -3.73 6.19
N LEU A 329 -18.37 -3.32 6.49
CA LEU A 329 -18.01 -1.91 6.72
C LEU A 329 -17.92 -1.11 5.41
N HIS A 330 -17.90 -1.76 4.26
CA HIS A 330 -17.71 -1.15 2.94
C HIS A 330 -16.44 -0.28 2.84
N PRO A 331 -15.24 -0.78 3.24
CA PRO A 331 -14.02 -0.01 3.09
C PRO A 331 -13.76 0.30 1.61
N HIS A 332 -13.03 1.37 1.32
CA HIS A 332 -12.66 1.70 -0.06
C HIS A 332 -11.69 0.68 -0.68
N GLU A 333 -10.84 0.10 0.16
CA GLU A 333 -9.96 -1.02 -0.18
C GLU A 333 -9.99 -2.04 0.96
N LEU A 334 -10.13 -3.33 0.65
CA LEU A 334 -9.99 -4.44 1.58
C LEU A 334 -8.78 -5.27 1.18
N GLN A 335 -7.71 -5.17 1.94
CA GLN A 335 -6.49 -5.92 1.68
C GLN A 335 -6.53 -7.27 2.38
N LEU A 336 -6.33 -8.32 1.61
CA LEU A 336 -6.13 -9.66 2.13
C LEU A 336 -4.64 -9.98 2.11
N GLY A 337 -3.96 -9.79 3.25
CA GLY A 337 -2.55 -10.15 3.44
C GLY A 337 -2.38 -11.60 3.86
N PHE A 338 -1.15 -12.13 3.72
CA PHE A 338 -0.79 -13.48 4.16
C PHE A 338 0.30 -13.40 5.23
N LEU A 339 0.13 -14.20 6.28
CA LEU A 339 1.07 -14.22 7.40
C LEU A 339 2.49 -14.56 6.92
N LYS A 340 3.45 -13.81 7.42
CA LYS A 340 4.88 -14.01 7.16
C LYS A 340 5.60 -14.22 8.48
N VAL A 341 6.45 -15.23 8.55
CA VAL A 341 7.29 -15.49 9.71
C VAL A 341 8.61 -14.74 9.54
N LEU A 342 8.58 -13.45 9.87
CA LEU A 342 9.73 -12.58 9.68
C LEU A 342 10.84 -12.88 10.69
N HIS A 343 12.09 -12.88 10.23
CA HIS A 343 13.24 -12.97 11.11
C HIS A 343 13.25 -11.81 12.10
N GLY A 344 13.43 -12.14 13.39
CA GLY A 344 13.40 -11.16 14.49
C GLY A 344 12.00 -10.86 15.04
N SER A 345 10.93 -11.33 14.40
CA SER A 345 9.60 -11.23 15.01
C SER A 345 9.42 -12.24 16.14
N PRO A 346 8.61 -11.93 17.18
CA PRO A 346 8.27 -12.92 18.21
C PRO A 346 7.66 -14.20 17.64
N LEU A 347 6.88 -14.10 16.57
CA LEU A 347 6.25 -15.22 15.89
C LEU A 347 7.27 -16.26 15.40
N GLN A 348 8.47 -15.84 14.98
CA GLN A 348 9.51 -16.78 14.55
C GLN A 348 9.84 -17.82 15.63
N LYS A 349 9.83 -17.41 16.91
CA LYS A 349 10.08 -18.32 18.05
C LYS A 349 8.86 -19.16 18.42
N MET A 350 7.67 -18.70 18.05
CA MET A 350 6.39 -19.33 18.37
C MET A 350 5.85 -20.20 17.23
N ALA A 351 6.45 -20.12 16.03
CA ALA A 351 5.93 -20.72 14.81
C ALA A 351 5.63 -22.22 14.94
N ASP A 352 6.54 -22.97 15.58
CA ASP A 352 6.37 -24.42 15.79
C ASP A 352 5.19 -24.72 16.73
N SER A 353 4.93 -23.87 17.75
CA SER A 353 3.81 -24.06 18.69
C SER A 353 2.43 -23.86 18.06
N PHE A 354 2.37 -23.23 16.88
CA PHE A 354 1.16 -23.04 16.08
C PHE A 354 1.15 -23.92 14.82
N GLY A 355 2.10 -24.85 14.70
CA GLY A 355 2.27 -25.71 13.53
C GLY A 355 2.54 -24.93 12.24
N CYS A 356 3.07 -23.71 12.33
CA CYS A 356 3.33 -22.89 11.16
C CYS A 356 4.40 -23.51 10.26
N LYS A 357 4.02 -23.89 9.07
CA LYS A 357 4.91 -24.24 7.96
C LYS A 357 5.01 -23.02 7.06
N TYR A 358 6.23 -22.54 6.79
CA TYR A 358 6.44 -21.32 6.01
C TYR A 358 7.63 -21.49 5.07
N SER A 359 7.69 -20.63 4.03
CA SER A 359 8.80 -20.61 3.08
C SER A 359 10.12 -20.28 3.76
N ALA A 360 11.17 -21.04 3.44
CA ALA A 360 12.53 -20.69 3.85
C ALA A 360 13.11 -19.48 3.09
N TRP A 361 12.46 -19.08 2.01
CA TRP A 361 12.85 -17.95 1.17
C TRP A 361 11.96 -16.73 1.40
N PRO A 362 12.49 -15.51 1.27
CA PRO A 362 11.66 -14.31 1.32
C PRO A 362 10.49 -14.41 0.32
N PRO A 363 9.29 -14.02 0.72
CA PRO A 363 8.93 -13.26 1.91
C PRO A 363 8.58 -14.08 3.17
N TYR A 364 9.01 -15.35 3.30
CA TYR A 364 8.77 -16.23 4.46
C TYR A 364 7.29 -16.45 4.77
N GLU A 365 6.50 -16.54 3.71
CA GLU A 365 5.05 -16.66 3.82
C GLU A 365 4.64 -18.02 4.38
N VAL A 366 3.63 -18.02 5.23
CA VAL A 366 3.06 -19.22 5.82
C VAL A 366 2.35 -20.03 4.74
N ILE A 367 2.65 -21.33 4.70
CA ILE A 367 2.11 -22.32 3.78
C ILE A 367 0.97 -23.10 4.43
N ALA A 368 1.06 -23.36 5.74
CA ALA A 368 0.05 -24.02 6.55
C ALA A 368 0.24 -23.72 8.03
N THR A 369 -0.83 -23.87 8.81
CA THR A 369 -0.83 -23.85 10.28
C THR A 369 -1.61 -25.05 10.80
N ASP A 370 -1.66 -25.26 12.13
CA ASP A 370 -2.53 -26.28 12.73
C ASP A 370 -4.03 -26.04 12.46
N SER A 371 -4.41 -24.78 12.17
CA SER A 371 -5.81 -24.38 11.95
C SER A 371 -6.19 -24.27 10.48
N MET A 372 -5.23 -24.09 9.58
CA MET A 372 -5.47 -23.85 8.15
C MET A 372 -4.42 -24.57 7.31
N ASN A 373 -4.84 -25.47 6.43
CA ASN A 373 -3.94 -26.24 5.58
C ASN A 373 -3.53 -25.45 4.32
N ALA A 374 -2.60 -26.00 3.53
CA ALA A 374 -2.07 -25.34 2.34
C ALA A 374 -3.11 -25.13 1.22
N GLN A 375 -4.08 -26.03 1.11
CA GLN A 375 -5.16 -25.90 0.14
C GLN A 375 -6.08 -24.72 0.51
N ASP A 376 -6.41 -24.57 1.79
CA ASP A 376 -7.22 -23.45 2.29
C ASP A 376 -6.55 -22.12 2.04
N LEU A 377 -5.25 -22.00 2.37
CA LEU A 377 -4.47 -20.78 2.07
C LEU A 377 -4.37 -20.51 0.56
N GLY A 378 -4.26 -21.57 -0.25
CA GLY A 378 -4.30 -21.46 -1.70
C GLY A 378 -5.63 -20.90 -2.21
N VAL A 379 -6.76 -21.32 -1.63
CA VAL A 379 -8.08 -20.75 -1.95
C VAL A 379 -8.17 -19.28 -1.56
N LEU A 380 -7.61 -18.89 -0.41
CA LEU A 380 -7.60 -17.47 -0.01
C LEU A 380 -6.74 -16.60 -0.94
N LYS A 381 -5.67 -17.13 -1.53
CA LYS A 381 -4.91 -16.42 -2.59
C LYS A 381 -5.71 -16.23 -3.87
N ASP A 382 -6.48 -17.26 -4.23
CA ASP A 382 -7.38 -17.15 -5.37
C ASP A 382 -8.47 -16.08 -5.10
N ILE A 383 -9.00 -16.00 -3.86
CA ILE A 383 -9.95 -14.97 -3.41
C ILE A 383 -9.30 -13.57 -3.39
N GLU A 384 -8.06 -13.43 -2.88
CA GLU A 384 -7.32 -12.17 -2.90
C GLU A 384 -7.21 -11.62 -4.32
N THR A 385 -6.84 -12.48 -5.29
CA THR A 385 -6.72 -12.09 -6.69
C THR A 385 -8.03 -11.54 -7.26
N VAL A 386 -9.16 -12.19 -7.00
CA VAL A 386 -10.45 -11.72 -7.52
C VAL A 386 -10.99 -10.52 -6.75
N LEU A 387 -10.66 -10.38 -5.46
CA LEU A 387 -10.96 -9.19 -4.65
C LEU A 387 -10.25 -7.95 -5.22
N GLU A 388 -8.97 -8.07 -5.54
CA GLU A 388 -8.19 -7.01 -6.22
C GLU A 388 -8.78 -6.63 -7.58
N HIS A 389 -9.20 -7.62 -8.37
CA HIS A 389 -9.76 -7.39 -9.70
C HIS A 389 -11.11 -6.70 -9.66
N TYR A 390 -12.02 -7.09 -8.76
CA TYR A 390 -13.43 -6.69 -8.84
C TYR A 390 -13.85 -5.68 -7.78
N TYR A 391 -13.24 -5.69 -6.58
CA TYR A 391 -13.55 -4.76 -5.52
C TYR A 391 -12.54 -3.62 -5.44
N ASN A 392 -11.28 -3.92 -5.15
CA ASN A 392 -10.24 -2.91 -4.91
C ASN A 392 -9.90 -2.08 -6.16
N SER A 393 -10.12 -2.63 -7.37
CA SER A 393 -9.95 -1.87 -8.62
C SER A 393 -10.91 -0.68 -8.74
N GLY A 394 -12.00 -0.66 -7.98
CA GLY A 394 -13.07 0.34 -8.06
C GLY A 394 -13.79 0.39 -9.42
N SER A 395 -13.64 -0.64 -10.26
CA SER A 395 -14.12 -0.63 -11.65
C SER A 395 -15.47 -1.32 -11.84
N PHE A 396 -16.00 -1.97 -10.80
CA PHE A 396 -17.22 -2.78 -10.85
C PHE A 396 -18.25 -2.32 -9.79
N GLY A 397 -18.35 -1.00 -9.60
CA GLY A 397 -19.16 -0.40 -8.54
C GLY A 397 -20.66 -0.62 -8.68
N CYS A 398 -21.15 -0.88 -9.90
CA CYS A 398 -22.57 -1.15 -10.17
C CYS A 398 -22.85 -2.65 -10.34
N SER A 399 -22.00 -3.37 -11.05
CA SER A 399 -22.23 -4.78 -11.37
C SER A 399 -21.91 -5.75 -10.24
N LEU A 400 -20.82 -5.47 -9.48
CA LEU A 400 -20.44 -6.32 -8.35
C LEU A 400 -21.53 -6.40 -7.25
N PRO A 401 -22.18 -5.30 -6.82
CA PRO A 401 -23.28 -5.38 -5.86
C PRO A 401 -24.43 -6.26 -6.30
N ILE A 402 -24.77 -6.31 -7.60
CA ILE A 402 -25.81 -7.20 -8.13
C ILE A 402 -25.42 -8.66 -7.91
N ILE A 403 -24.17 -9.01 -8.22
CA ILE A 403 -23.66 -10.37 -7.99
C ILE A 403 -23.63 -10.69 -6.49
N LEU A 404 -23.12 -9.79 -5.65
CA LEU A 404 -23.06 -9.98 -4.19
C LEU A 404 -24.43 -10.31 -3.58
N ASN A 405 -25.50 -9.68 -4.07
CA ASN A 405 -26.86 -9.92 -3.62
C ASN A 405 -27.45 -11.28 -4.05
N ARG A 406 -26.75 -12.06 -4.88
CA ARG A 406 -27.18 -13.39 -5.34
C ARG A 406 -26.57 -14.54 -4.55
N PHE A 407 -25.72 -14.25 -3.57
CA PHE A 407 -25.06 -15.23 -2.72
C PHE A 407 -25.32 -14.92 -1.24
N ASP A 408 -25.16 -15.91 -0.39
CA ASP A 408 -25.47 -15.79 1.04
C ASP A 408 -24.53 -14.80 1.75
N THR A 409 -23.25 -14.77 1.35
CA THR A 409 -22.27 -13.87 1.94
C THR A 409 -21.28 -13.30 0.89
N PRO A 410 -20.65 -12.14 1.18
CA PRO A 410 -19.57 -11.63 0.35
C PRO A 410 -18.43 -12.63 0.17
N TYR A 411 -18.02 -13.34 1.23
CA TYR A 411 -17.00 -14.36 1.14
C TYR A 411 -17.36 -15.45 0.12
N ASP A 412 -18.59 -15.95 0.17
CA ASP A 412 -19.07 -16.98 -0.77
C ASP A 412 -19.05 -16.46 -2.20
N THR A 413 -19.42 -15.20 -2.41
CA THR A 413 -19.36 -14.58 -3.74
C THR A 413 -17.95 -14.62 -4.30
N PHE A 414 -16.96 -14.09 -3.56
CA PHE A 414 -15.57 -14.07 -4.01
C PHE A 414 -14.97 -15.46 -4.14
N TYR A 415 -15.34 -16.39 -3.25
CA TYR A 415 -14.97 -17.79 -3.36
C TYR A 415 -15.47 -18.41 -4.68
N GLN A 416 -16.75 -18.20 -5.01
CA GLN A 416 -17.34 -18.76 -6.24
C GLN A 416 -16.73 -18.13 -7.51
N ILE A 417 -16.44 -16.83 -7.50
CA ILE A 417 -15.71 -16.19 -8.62
C ILE A 417 -14.29 -16.77 -8.73
N ALA A 418 -13.59 -16.97 -7.62
CA ALA A 418 -12.24 -17.55 -7.61
C ALA A 418 -12.23 -18.99 -8.14
N VAL A 419 -13.18 -19.83 -7.72
CA VAL A 419 -13.35 -21.20 -8.24
C VAL A 419 -13.58 -21.19 -9.75
N HIS A 420 -14.46 -20.31 -10.24
CA HIS A 420 -14.73 -20.16 -11.66
C HIS A 420 -13.46 -19.74 -12.44
N HIS A 421 -12.73 -18.74 -11.94
CA HIS A 421 -11.50 -18.27 -12.57
C HIS A 421 -10.42 -19.36 -12.61
N LYS A 422 -10.32 -20.15 -11.55
CA LYS A 422 -9.43 -21.32 -11.49
C LYS A 422 -9.77 -22.37 -12.53
N GLN A 423 -11.05 -22.71 -12.68
CA GLN A 423 -11.53 -23.66 -13.69
C GLN A 423 -11.26 -23.19 -15.11
N ARG A 424 -11.29 -21.88 -15.36
CA ARG A 424 -10.96 -21.26 -16.66
C ARG A 424 -9.46 -21.07 -16.89
N GLY A 425 -8.60 -21.32 -15.90
CA GLY A 425 -7.17 -21.08 -15.99
C GLY A 425 -6.78 -19.61 -16.05
N TRP A 426 -7.59 -18.73 -15.48
CA TRP A 426 -7.37 -17.27 -15.48
C TRP A 426 -6.56 -16.76 -14.31
N LEU A 427 -6.35 -17.57 -13.27
CA LEU A 427 -5.52 -17.20 -12.14
C LEU A 427 -4.03 -17.33 -12.46
N GLY A 428 -3.21 -16.48 -11.84
CA GLY A 428 -1.75 -16.52 -11.99
C GLY A 428 -1.18 -15.83 -13.24
N THR A 429 -2.03 -15.22 -14.07
CA THR A 429 -1.61 -14.42 -15.24
C THR A 429 -2.16 -13.01 -15.16
N PRO A 430 -1.38 -11.99 -15.56
CA PRO A 430 -1.90 -10.63 -15.66
C PRO A 430 -2.99 -10.51 -16.72
N HIS A 431 -4.06 -9.78 -16.41
CA HIS A 431 -5.14 -9.51 -17.35
C HIS A 431 -5.24 -8.02 -17.66
N HIS A 432 -5.53 -7.70 -18.92
CA HIS A 432 -5.95 -6.35 -19.26
C HIS A 432 -7.32 -6.05 -18.62
N LYS A 433 -7.50 -4.83 -18.16
CA LYS A 433 -8.73 -4.38 -17.49
C LYS A 433 -10.00 -4.74 -18.27
N ARG A 434 -9.98 -4.64 -19.60
CA ARG A 434 -11.09 -5.04 -20.47
C ARG A 434 -11.49 -6.51 -20.28
N ASN A 435 -10.51 -7.41 -20.19
CA ASN A 435 -10.80 -8.84 -20.08
C ASN A 435 -11.53 -9.17 -18.77
N LEU A 436 -11.31 -8.39 -17.71
CA LEU A 436 -11.99 -8.60 -16.43
C LEU A 436 -13.52 -8.45 -16.58
N PHE A 437 -14.00 -7.57 -17.46
CA PHE A 437 -15.43 -7.43 -17.75
C PHE A 437 -15.97 -8.65 -18.48
N ASP A 438 -15.24 -9.18 -19.48
CA ASP A 438 -15.63 -10.39 -20.20
C ASP A 438 -15.61 -11.61 -19.26
N MET A 439 -14.65 -11.69 -18.33
CA MET A 439 -14.53 -12.77 -17.33
C MET A 439 -15.68 -12.74 -16.33
N LEU A 440 -16.08 -11.55 -15.86
CA LEU A 440 -17.21 -11.41 -14.93
C LEU A 440 -18.53 -11.74 -15.63
N ASN A 441 -18.68 -11.36 -16.88
CA ASN A 441 -19.81 -11.74 -17.71
C ASN A 441 -19.89 -13.28 -17.90
N ASP A 442 -18.78 -13.96 -18.19
CA ASP A 442 -18.74 -15.42 -18.32
C ASP A 442 -19.12 -16.11 -17.00
N PHE A 443 -18.67 -15.58 -15.86
CA PHE A 443 -19.08 -16.06 -14.55
C PHE A 443 -20.59 -15.93 -14.32
N ALA A 444 -21.15 -14.76 -14.62
CA ALA A 444 -22.59 -14.50 -14.46
C ALA A 444 -23.44 -15.39 -15.38
N ALA A 445 -23.07 -15.50 -16.65
CA ALA A 445 -23.78 -16.32 -17.63
C ALA A 445 -23.81 -17.83 -17.25
N GLN A 446 -22.69 -18.37 -16.79
CA GLN A 446 -22.63 -19.78 -16.35
C GLN A 446 -23.51 -20.10 -15.14
N ARG A 447 -23.89 -19.08 -14.36
CA ARG A 447 -24.71 -19.23 -13.16
C ARG A 447 -26.13 -18.70 -13.35
N ASN A 448 -26.52 -18.30 -14.57
CA ASN A 448 -27.81 -17.68 -14.89
C ASN A 448 -28.06 -16.42 -14.03
N LEU A 449 -27.02 -15.62 -13.81
CA LEU A 449 -27.08 -14.34 -13.09
C LEU A 449 -27.05 -13.13 -14.06
N ASP A 450 -27.01 -13.40 -15.36
CA ASP A 450 -26.83 -12.46 -16.46
C ASP A 450 -28.19 -11.89 -16.95
N ASP A 451 -28.99 -11.37 -16.03
CA ASP A 451 -30.22 -10.66 -16.34
C ASP A 451 -29.96 -9.24 -16.89
N GLN A 452 -31.04 -8.57 -17.32
CA GLN A 452 -30.96 -7.22 -17.90
C GLN A 452 -30.32 -6.20 -16.95
N ASP A 453 -30.61 -6.31 -15.65
CA ASP A 453 -30.06 -5.39 -14.64
C ASP A 453 -28.54 -5.55 -14.50
N PHE A 454 -28.08 -6.80 -14.48
CA PHE A 454 -26.64 -7.08 -14.47
C PHE A 454 -25.93 -6.56 -15.71
N TYR A 455 -26.47 -6.81 -16.91
CA TYR A 455 -25.87 -6.32 -18.14
C TYR A 455 -25.82 -4.79 -18.19
N THR A 456 -26.89 -4.12 -17.75
CA THR A 456 -26.95 -2.66 -17.69
C THR A 456 -25.90 -2.11 -16.72
N ALA A 457 -25.76 -2.71 -15.55
CA ALA A 457 -24.76 -2.33 -14.56
C ALA A 457 -23.32 -2.61 -15.04
N LEU A 458 -23.08 -3.75 -15.69
CA LEU A 458 -21.79 -4.11 -16.24
C LEU A 458 -21.38 -3.14 -17.38
N LEU A 459 -22.32 -2.75 -18.23
CA LEU A 459 -22.10 -1.73 -19.26
C LEU A 459 -21.76 -0.38 -18.64
N HIS A 460 -22.48 0.02 -17.59
CA HIS A 460 -22.21 1.24 -16.85
C HIS A 460 -20.76 1.28 -16.35
N ASP A 461 -20.35 0.23 -15.67
CA ASP A 461 -18.97 0.10 -15.15
C ASP A 461 -17.94 0.08 -16.29
N TYR A 462 -18.23 -0.64 -17.38
CA TYR A 462 -17.34 -0.75 -18.55
C TYR A 462 -17.05 0.60 -19.19
N VAL A 463 -18.08 1.40 -19.46
CA VAL A 463 -17.90 2.68 -20.15
C VAL A 463 -17.20 3.73 -19.30
N LEU A 464 -17.37 3.68 -17.97
CA LEU A 464 -16.64 4.55 -17.04
C LEU A 464 -15.18 4.14 -16.90
N ALA A 465 -14.91 2.83 -16.85
CA ALA A 465 -13.57 2.30 -16.64
C ALA A 465 -12.68 2.34 -17.88
N LEU A 466 -13.28 2.27 -19.10
CA LEU A 466 -12.58 2.04 -20.37
C LEU A 466 -13.00 3.07 -21.43
N ARG A 467 -12.61 4.32 -21.21
CA ARG A 467 -12.91 5.43 -22.11
C ARG A 467 -12.56 5.11 -23.56
N GLY A 468 -13.56 5.18 -24.46
CA GLY A 468 -13.37 5.01 -25.90
C GLY A 468 -13.07 3.58 -26.37
N ALA A 469 -13.15 2.58 -25.50
CA ALA A 469 -12.99 1.18 -25.89
C ALA A 469 -14.12 0.72 -26.80
N ALA A 470 -13.83 -0.28 -27.66
CA ALA A 470 -14.85 -0.93 -28.47
C ALA A 470 -15.83 -1.71 -27.57
N MET A 471 -17.12 -1.67 -27.92
CA MET A 471 -18.15 -2.39 -27.15
C MET A 471 -17.90 -3.90 -27.19
N PRO A 472 -18.01 -4.60 -26.04
CA PRO A 472 -17.92 -6.04 -25.98
C PRO A 472 -19.12 -6.72 -26.64
N ARG A 473 -18.97 -7.99 -27.07
CA ARG A 473 -20.04 -8.75 -27.73
C ARG A 473 -21.29 -8.93 -26.85
N TRP A 474 -21.11 -9.07 -25.54
CA TRP A 474 -22.25 -9.24 -24.61
C TRP A 474 -23.17 -8.00 -24.55
N THR A 475 -22.77 -6.86 -25.12
CA THR A 475 -23.63 -5.66 -25.23
C THR A 475 -24.58 -5.70 -26.40
N GLU A 476 -24.47 -6.66 -27.32
CA GLU A 476 -25.31 -6.73 -28.54
C GLU A 476 -26.81 -6.82 -28.20
N GLY A 477 -27.17 -7.57 -27.13
CA GLY A 477 -28.53 -7.69 -26.62
C GLY A 477 -29.12 -6.42 -25.99
N LEU A 478 -28.28 -5.44 -25.65
CA LEU A 478 -28.72 -4.20 -25.00
C LEU A 478 -29.09 -3.09 -25.97
N GLY A 479 -28.97 -3.32 -27.27
CA GLY A 479 -29.27 -2.29 -28.28
C GLY A 479 -28.37 -1.06 -28.19
N VAL A 480 -27.10 -1.22 -27.77
CA VAL A 480 -26.17 -0.10 -27.59
C VAL A 480 -25.77 0.52 -28.90
N ARG A 481 -25.96 1.84 -29.04
CA ARG A 481 -25.55 2.63 -30.20
C ARG A 481 -24.80 3.89 -29.78
N LYS A 482 -23.89 4.38 -30.62
CA LYS A 482 -23.26 5.69 -30.41
C LYS A 482 -24.29 6.78 -30.57
N TYR A 483 -24.28 7.76 -29.68
CA TYR A 483 -25.12 8.94 -29.74
C TYR A 483 -24.25 10.20 -29.87
N PRO A 484 -24.67 11.23 -30.63
CA PRO A 484 -23.90 12.47 -30.77
C PRO A 484 -23.81 13.19 -29.41
N VAL A 485 -22.63 13.22 -28.82
CA VAL A 485 -22.41 13.88 -27.51
C VAL A 485 -22.73 15.37 -27.57
N THR A 486 -22.55 16.02 -28.73
CA THR A 486 -22.87 17.43 -28.97
C THR A 486 -24.29 17.80 -28.60
N ALA A 487 -25.25 16.91 -28.83
CA ALA A 487 -26.66 17.14 -28.48
C ALA A 487 -26.92 17.23 -26.98
N LEU A 488 -25.96 16.80 -26.15
CA LEU A 488 -26.10 16.66 -24.69
C LEU A 488 -25.24 17.63 -23.89
N LEU A 489 -24.23 18.28 -24.50
CA LEU A 489 -23.22 19.09 -23.81
C LEU A 489 -23.81 20.25 -23.00
N HIS A 490 -24.99 20.72 -23.35
CA HIS A 490 -25.68 21.87 -22.74
C HIS A 490 -26.95 21.47 -22.00
N ARG A 491 -27.30 20.18 -21.95
CA ARG A 491 -28.50 19.74 -21.23
C ARG A 491 -28.35 20.08 -19.75
N LYS A 492 -29.31 20.84 -19.21
CA LYS A 492 -29.30 21.30 -17.81
C LYS A 492 -29.16 20.13 -16.82
N ILE A 493 -29.88 19.02 -17.08
CA ILE A 493 -29.81 17.81 -16.27
C ILE A 493 -28.38 17.25 -16.17
N VAL A 494 -27.56 17.34 -17.24
CA VAL A 494 -26.15 16.89 -17.24
C VAL A 494 -25.29 17.87 -16.44
N LEU A 495 -25.48 19.17 -16.66
CA LEU A 495 -24.68 20.21 -16.00
C LEU A 495 -24.97 20.26 -14.48
N ASP A 496 -26.22 20.06 -14.09
CA ASP A 496 -26.62 20.04 -12.68
C ASP A 496 -26.04 18.82 -11.92
N GLN A 497 -25.86 17.69 -12.62
CA GLN A 497 -25.39 16.46 -12.02
C GLN A 497 -23.87 16.23 -12.12
N CYS A 498 -23.18 16.90 -13.04
CA CYS A 498 -21.76 16.73 -13.33
C CYS A 498 -21.02 18.06 -13.11
N ARG A 499 -20.64 18.34 -11.87
CA ARG A 499 -20.08 19.65 -11.47
C ARG A 499 -18.71 19.95 -12.11
N GLN A 500 -17.80 18.97 -12.16
CA GLN A 500 -16.48 19.18 -12.77
C GLN A 500 -16.60 19.40 -14.26
N TYR A 501 -17.46 18.64 -14.91
CA TYR A 501 -17.79 18.79 -16.31
C TYR A 501 -18.46 20.14 -16.61
N ALA A 502 -19.41 20.57 -15.78
CA ALA A 502 -20.11 21.85 -15.92
C ALA A 502 -19.17 23.06 -15.82
N ALA A 503 -18.08 22.94 -15.04
CA ALA A 503 -17.07 23.99 -14.88
C ALA A 503 -16.17 24.19 -16.12
N LEU A 504 -16.19 23.26 -17.09
CA LEU A 504 -15.40 23.36 -18.32
C LEU A 504 -16.04 24.29 -19.35
N ASP A 505 -15.21 24.87 -20.23
CA ASP A 505 -15.68 25.48 -21.44
C ASP A 505 -16.21 24.43 -22.45
N GLU A 506 -16.97 24.89 -23.45
CA GLU A 506 -17.64 24.03 -24.43
C GLU A 506 -16.66 23.13 -25.21
N ASN A 507 -15.51 23.67 -25.60
CA ASN A 507 -14.50 22.92 -26.38
C ASN A 507 -13.83 21.84 -25.51
N GLN A 508 -13.71 22.05 -24.20
CA GLN A 508 -13.16 21.10 -23.27
C GLN A 508 -14.17 20.00 -22.93
N ARG A 509 -15.47 20.31 -22.82
CA ARG A 509 -16.53 19.33 -22.53
C ARG A 509 -16.53 18.15 -23.48
N HIS A 510 -16.34 18.40 -24.78
CA HIS A 510 -16.22 17.34 -25.80
C HIS A 510 -15.14 16.29 -25.50
N LYS A 511 -14.04 16.74 -24.94
CA LYS A 511 -12.89 15.85 -24.64
C LYS A 511 -13.13 14.96 -23.41
N HIS A 512 -14.10 15.34 -22.58
CA HIS A 512 -14.35 14.70 -21.30
C HIS A 512 -15.72 14.05 -21.16
N ALA A 513 -16.46 13.92 -22.28
CA ALA A 513 -17.74 13.26 -22.31
C ALA A 513 -17.85 12.26 -23.46
N ALA A 514 -18.79 11.32 -23.31
CA ALA A 514 -19.29 10.45 -24.37
C ALA A 514 -20.81 10.31 -24.24
N ALA A 515 -21.46 9.86 -25.29
CA ALA A 515 -22.88 9.56 -25.24
C ALA A 515 -23.18 8.24 -25.94
N LEU A 516 -24.08 7.47 -25.34
CA LEU A 516 -24.55 6.19 -25.83
C LEU A 516 -26.08 6.15 -25.75
N GLN A 517 -26.73 5.60 -26.77
CA GLN A 517 -28.10 5.15 -26.64
C GLN A 517 -28.10 3.69 -26.18
N VAL A 518 -28.85 3.40 -25.14
CA VAL A 518 -29.00 2.06 -24.56
C VAL A 518 -30.49 1.78 -24.47
N GLY A 519 -31.02 0.98 -25.43
CA GLY A 519 -32.46 0.85 -25.61
C GLY A 519 -33.08 2.21 -25.92
N ASP A 520 -34.09 2.60 -25.16
CA ASP A 520 -34.81 3.89 -25.30
C ASP A 520 -34.21 5.03 -24.45
N VAL A 521 -33.10 4.79 -23.76
CA VAL A 521 -32.47 5.77 -22.87
C VAL A 521 -31.13 6.24 -23.45
N VAL A 522 -30.89 7.55 -23.38
CA VAL A 522 -29.58 8.11 -23.74
C VAL A 522 -28.75 8.35 -22.50
N TRP A 523 -27.54 7.79 -22.49
CA TRP A 523 -26.55 7.96 -21.45
C TRP A 523 -25.56 9.06 -21.81
N CYS A 524 -25.47 10.10 -21.01
CA CYS A 524 -24.39 11.08 -21.05
C CYS A 524 -23.35 10.72 -20.01
N ILE A 525 -22.12 10.45 -20.45
CA ILE A 525 -21.03 9.95 -19.62
C ILE A 525 -20.05 11.10 -19.37
N SER A 526 -19.91 11.54 -18.12
CA SER A 526 -18.84 12.45 -17.71
C SER A 526 -17.66 11.63 -17.15
N PHE A 527 -16.53 11.69 -17.85
CA PHE A 527 -15.31 11.01 -17.40
C PHE A 527 -14.58 11.75 -16.25
N LEU A 528 -14.86 13.05 -16.09
CA LEU A 528 -14.29 13.84 -14.97
C LEU A 528 -15.02 13.54 -13.68
N ASP A 529 -16.36 13.56 -13.71
CA ASP A 529 -17.17 13.27 -12.53
C ASP A 529 -17.31 11.76 -12.29
N LYS A 530 -16.80 10.92 -13.22
CA LYS A 530 -16.99 9.45 -13.23
C LYS A 530 -18.47 9.09 -13.06
N LYS A 531 -19.32 9.74 -13.82
CA LYS A 531 -20.77 9.67 -13.68
C LYS A 531 -21.47 9.50 -15.01
N ILE A 532 -22.56 8.74 -14.99
CA ILE A 532 -23.49 8.62 -16.12
C ILE A 532 -24.80 9.29 -15.74
N VAL A 533 -25.26 10.20 -16.60
CA VAL A 533 -26.58 10.83 -16.52
C VAL A 533 -27.47 10.19 -17.56
N GLN A 534 -28.55 9.56 -17.11
CA GLN A 534 -29.54 8.94 -17.98
C GLN A 534 -30.60 9.98 -18.36
N ILE A 535 -30.95 10.03 -19.65
CA ILE A 535 -31.91 10.97 -20.23
C ILE A 535 -32.99 10.13 -20.91
N SER A 536 -34.16 10.06 -20.31
CA SER A 536 -35.29 9.25 -20.78
C SER A 536 -36.35 10.05 -21.52
N ASP A 537 -36.24 11.38 -21.64
CA ASP A 537 -37.28 12.21 -22.24
C ASP A 537 -37.02 12.54 -23.70
N GLU A 538 -38.09 12.39 -24.49
CA GLU A 538 -38.35 12.84 -25.87
C GLU A 538 -37.18 13.57 -26.55
N ILE A 539 -36.42 12.80 -27.27
CA ILE A 539 -35.35 13.29 -28.14
C ILE A 539 -35.90 13.65 -29.49
#